data_bd48b563861caa49ac9bdb455ffa5ed7
#
_entry.id   bd48b563861caa49ac9bdb455ffa5ed7
#
_cell.length_a   1.000
_cell.length_b   1.000
_cell.length_c   1.000
_cell.angle_alpha   90.00
_cell.angle_beta   90.00
_cell.angle_gamma   90.00
#
_symmetry.space_group_name_H-M   'P 1'
#
loop_
_entity.id
_entity.type
_entity.pdbx_description
1 polymer ?
#
loop_
_entity_poly.entity_id
_entity_poly.type
_entity_poly.pdbx_seq_one_letter_code
_entity_poly.pdbx_strand_id
1 'polypeptide(L)'
;HDNFILQLTENLKGSLTNVWYVDKYATLKAQRKRLAKIVESFKRVLGDCTFGLLTAFDPYSKGDRERSECRKKMKEISDLVHFMEDYSIAPHNRYIIIQTNKEIRWWSLPDGLVSGMSRVKSATKLEPGRGIEESVSNFIESVEKKKEESQ
;
A
#
# COMPACT_ATOMS: atom_id res chain seq x y z
N HIS A 1 -14.46 -9.93 1.69
CA HIS A 1 -13.43 -8.85 1.71
C HIS A 1 -13.46 -8.07 3.01
N ASP A 2 -14.66 -7.76 3.50
CA ASP A 2 -14.83 -6.94 4.69
C ASP A 2 -14.26 -7.61 5.94
N ASN A 3 -14.46 -8.93 6.07
CA ASN A 3 -13.92 -9.70 7.20
C ASN A 3 -12.39 -9.68 7.24
N PHE A 4 -11.75 -9.73 6.08
CA PHE A 4 -10.30 -9.67 5.98
C PHE A 4 -9.78 -8.30 6.46
N ILE A 5 -10.42 -7.22 6.02
CA ILE A 5 -10.04 -5.86 6.42
C ILE A 5 -10.22 -5.66 7.92
N LEU A 6 -11.33 -6.15 8.47
CA LEU A 6 -11.58 -6.10 9.91
C LEU A 6 -10.53 -6.88 10.71
N GLN A 7 -10.08 -8.02 10.18
CA GLN A 7 -9.03 -8.82 10.80
C GLN A 7 -7.69 -8.07 10.85
N LEU A 8 -7.34 -7.36 9.78
CA LEU A 8 -6.11 -6.57 9.73
C LEU A 8 -6.09 -5.45 10.78
N THR A 9 -7.25 -4.93 11.12
CA THR A 9 -7.40 -3.78 12.02
C THR A 9 -7.90 -4.15 13.40
N GLU A 10 -7.98 -5.43 13.73
CA GLU A 10 -8.47 -5.90 15.01
C GLU A 10 -7.60 -5.38 16.17
N ASN A 11 -8.24 -4.85 17.20
CA ASN A 11 -7.59 -4.29 18.39
C ASN A 11 -6.56 -3.20 18.08
N LEU A 12 -6.83 -2.41 17.07
CA LEU A 12 -5.94 -1.33 16.66
C LEU A 12 -5.88 -0.24 17.73
N LYS A 13 -4.66 0.19 18.10
CA LYS A 13 -4.46 1.27 19.07
C LYS A 13 -4.45 2.61 18.36
N GLY A 14 -5.20 3.56 18.90
CA GLY A 14 -5.26 4.92 18.38
C GLY A 14 -6.22 5.10 17.22
N SER A 15 -6.18 6.27 16.63
CA SER A 15 -7.02 6.64 15.50
C SER A 15 -6.31 6.38 14.18
N LEU A 16 -6.98 5.69 13.28
CA LEU A 16 -6.45 5.36 11.96
C LEU A 16 -6.16 6.64 11.17
N THR A 17 -4.97 6.73 10.59
CA THR A 17 -4.55 7.84 9.75
C THR A 17 -4.35 7.41 8.30
N ASN A 18 -3.53 6.40 8.07
CA ASN A 18 -3.19 5.94 6.73
C ASN A 18 -3.24 4.42 6.63
N VAL A 19 -3.57 3.95 5.44
CA VAL A 19 -3.33 2.57 5.02
C VAL A 19 -2.45 2.63 3.79
N TRP A 20 -1.33 1.91 3.80
CA TRP A 20 -0.43 1.81 2.66
C TRP A 20 -0.46 0.41 2.09
N TYR A 21 -0.64 0.31 0.79
CA TYR A 21 -0.45 -0.94 0.06
C TYR A 21 0.85 -0.86 -0.75
N VAL A 22 1.73 -1.82 -0.55
CA VAL A 22 3.04 -1.89 -1.22
C VAL A 22 3.02 -3.03 -2.24
N ASP A 23 3.07 -2.68 -3.51
CA ASP A 23 3.06 -3.67 -4.60
C ASP A 23 3.67 -3.04 -5.86
N LYS A 24 4.84 -3.52 -6.27
CA LYS A 24 5.48 -2.99 -7.48
C LYS A 24 4.74 -3.34 -8.77
N TYR A 25 3.85 -4.31 -8.74
CA TYR A 25 3.07 -4.74 -9.90
C TYR A 25 1.70 -4.05 -10.01
N ALA A 26 1.36 -3.18 -9.07
CA ALA A 26 0.03 -2.56 -9.01
C ALA A 26 -0.30 -1.69 -10.21
N THR A 27 0.70 -1.19 -10.93
CA THR A 27 0.51 -0.34 -12.11
C THR A 27 0.10 -1.10 -13.36
N LEU A 28 0.19 -2.42 -13.36
CA LEU A 28 -0.20 -3.23 -14.51
C LEU A 28 -1.69 -3.05 -14.83
N LYS A 29 -1.99 -2.81 -16.09
CA LYS A 29 -3.36 -2.51 -16.58
C LYS A 29 -4.39 -3.52 -16.08
N ALA A 30 -4.06 -4.81 -16.13
CA ALA A 30 -4.96 -5.88 -15.70
C ALA A 30 -5.31 -5.81 -14.20
N GLN A 31 -4.47 -5.17 -13.40
CA GLN A 31 -4.64 -5.11 -11.94
C GLN A 31 -5.33 -3.83 -11.45
N ARG A 32 -5.32 -2.77 -12.24
CA ARG A 32 -5.85 -1.45 -11.80
C ARG A 32 -7.32 -1.48 -11.41
N LYS A 33 -8.14 -2.17 -12.18
CA LYS A 33 -9.58 -2.26 -11.91
C LYS A 33 -9.87 -3.00 -10.59
N ARG A 34 -9.12 -4.06 -10.33
CA ARG A 34 -9.23 -4.83 -9.09
C ARG A 34 -8.76 -4.00 -7.90
N LEU A 35 -7.65 -3.27 -8.08
CA LEU A 35 -7.12 -2.38 -7.05
C LEU A 35 -8.14 -1.30 -6.68
N ALA A 36 -8.81 -0.70 -7.65
CA ALA A 36 -9.85 0.31 -7.39
C ALA A 36 -10.96 -0.24 -6.48
N LYS A 37 -11.40 -1.46 -6.71
CA LYS A 37 -12.42 -2.13 -5.88
C LYS A 37 -11.92 -2.39 -4.47
N ILE A 38 -10.65 -2.75 -4.33
CA ILE A 38 -10.02 -3.00 -3.03
C ILE A 38 -9.94 -1.70 -2.23
N VAL A 39 -9.52 -0.62 -2.86
CA VAL A 39 -9.46 0.70 -2.20
C VAL A 39 -10.85 1.13 -1.73
N GLU A 40 -11.87 0.95 -2.55
CA GLU A 40 -13.25 1.22 -2.16
C GLU A 40 -13.68 0.41 -0.93
N SER A 41 -13.30 -0.88 -0.89
CA SER A 41 -13.60 -1.75 0.24
C SER A 41 -12.92 -1.27 1.52
N PHE A 42 -11.66 -0.87 1.46
CA PHE A 42 -10.94 -0.32 2.61
C PHE A 42 -11.63 0.95 3.12
N LYS A 43 -11.99 1.87 2.23
CA LYS A 43 -12.66 3.12 2.61
C LYS A 43 -14.05 2.88 3.20
N ARG A 44 -14.78 1.92 2.66
CA ARG A 44 -16.10 1.57 3.19
C ARG A 44 -16.03 0.99 4.60
N VAL A 45 -15.07 0.09 4.83
CA VAL A 45 -14.95 -0.61 6.12
C VAL A 45 -14.29 0.26 7.18
N LEU A 46 -13.23 1.00 6.80
CA LEU A 46 -12.42 1.75 7.75
C LEU A 46 -12.82 3.23 7.89
N GLY A 47 -13.68 3.72 7.01
CA GLY A 47 -14.12 5.11 7.04
C GLY A 47 -13.05 6.10 6.57
N ASP A 48 -12.95 7.23 7.27
CA ASP A 48 -12.06 8.33 6.88
C ASP A 48 -10.60 8.02 7.15
N CYS A 49 -9.98 7.29 6.22
CA CYS A 49 -8.54 7.09 6.24
C CYS A 49 -7.96 7.44 4.86
N THR A 50 -6.71 7.83 4.85
CA THR A 50 -5.98 8.05 3.60
C THR A 50 -5.43 6.72 3.12
N PHE A 51 -5.78 6.32 1.91
CA PHE A 51 -5.20 5.13 1.28
C PHE A 51 -4.03 5.57 0.40
N GLY A 52 -2.86 5.00 0.66
CA GLY A 52 -1.65 5.26 -0.10
C GLY A 52 -1.16 4.01 -0.82
N LEU A 53 -0.52 4.22 -1.94
CA LEU A 53 0.09 3.18 -2.74
C LEU A 53 1.57 3.45 -2.90
N LEU A 54 2.40 2.48 -2.54
CA LEU A 54 3.83 2.49 -2.85
C LEU A 54 4.07 1.45 -3.94
N THR A 55 4.46 1.91 -5.12
CA THR A 55 4.59 1.08 -6.30
C THR A 55 5.81 1.48 -7.13
N ALA A 56 5.98 0.90 -8.30
CA ALA A 56 7.01 1.24 -9.25
C ALA A 56 6.42 1.32 -10.66
N PHE A 57 7.09 2.06 -11.54
CA PHE A 57 6.69 2.06 -12.94
C PHE A 57 6.95 0.71 -13.57
N ASP A 58 6.01 0.28 -14.39
CA ASP A 58 6.17 -0.88 -15.26
C ASP A 58 7.44 -0.67 -16.12
N PRO A 59 8.33 -1.69 -16.25
CA PRO A 59 9.51 -1.59 -17.10
C PRO A 59 9.21 -1.26 -18.57
N TYR A 60 7.97 -1.50 -19.00
CA TYR A 60 7.53 -1.17 -20.36
C TYR A 60 7.05 0.27 -20.53
N SER A 61 6.85 1.00 -19.44
CA SER A 61 6.50 2.43 -19.45
C SER A 61 7.77 3.27 -19.56
N LYS A 62 8.31 3.39 -20.78
CA LYS A 62 9.64 3.95 -21.01
C LYS A 62 9.69 5.45 -21.29
N GLY A 63 8.59 6.09 -21.59
CA GLY A 63 8.55 7.50 -21.94
C GLY A 63 7.92 8.37 -20.87
N ASP A 64 8.24 9.66 -20.84
CA ASP A 64 7.65 10.62 -19.91
C ASP A 64 6.13 10.68 -20.04
N ARG A 65 5.63 10.58 -21.27
CA ARG A 65 4.20 10.56 -21.55
C ARG A 65 3.50 9.36 -20.92
N GLU A 66 4.07 8.16 -21.09
CA GLU A 66 3.52 6.93 -20.55
C GLU A 66 3.54 6.95 -19.02
N ARG A 67 4.62 7.43 -18.42
CA ARG A 67 4.75 7.58 -16.98
C ARG A 67 3.77 8.61 -16.42
N SER A 68 3.59 9.72 -17.11
CA SER A 68 2.61 10.75 -16.72
C SER A 68 1.19 10.21 -16.75
N GLU A 69 0.82 9.45 -17.77
CA GLU A 69 -0.49 8.81 -17.87
C GLU A 69 -0.69 7.77 -16.76
N CYS A 70 0.34 7.00 -16.46
CA CYS A 70 0.31 6.03 -15.36
C CYS A 70 0.07 6.71 -14.02
N ARG A 71 0.81 7.78 -13.72
CA ARG A 71 0.60 8.58 -12.49
C ARG A 71 -0.83 9.07 -12.38
N LYS A 72 -1.36 9.62 -13.46
CA LYS A 72 -2.73 10.15 -13.48
C LYS A 72 -3.75 9.07 -13.16
N LYS A 73 -3.63 7.90 -13.79
CA LYS A 73 -4.54 6.77 -13.56
C LYS A 73 -4.46 6.23 -12.13
N MET A 74 -3.25 6.14 -11.58
CA MET A 74 -3.08 5.65 -10.23
C MET A 74 -3.60 6.63 -9.19
N LYS A 75 -3.49 7.94 -9.43
CA LYS A 75 -4.06 8.97 -8.56
C LYS A 75 -5.59 8.98 -8.55
N GLU A 76 -6.22 8.50 -9.60
CA GLU A 76 -7.67 8.32 -9.63
C GLU A 76 -8.13 7.17 -8.71
N ILE A 77 -7.25 6.22 -8.45
CA ILE A 77 -7.54 5.04 -7.63
C ILE A 77 -7.18 5.25 -6.17
N SER A 78 -6.04 5.88 -5.90
CA SER A 78 -5.48 6.02 -4.55
C SER A 78 -5.27 7.49 -4.20
N ASP A 79 -5.55 7.86 -2.94
CA ASP A 79 -5.38 9.24 -2.45
C ASP A 79 -3.93 9.71 -2.57
N LEU A 80 -3.00 8.83 -2.24
CA LEU A 80 -1.57 9.08 -2.33
C LEU A 80 -0.92 7.97 -3.15
N VAL A 81 -0.01 8.35 -4.04
CA VAL A 81 0.77 7.37 -4.81
C VAL A 81 2.23 7.79 -4.81
N HIS A 82 3.08 6.89 -4.37
CA HIS A 82 4.53 7.07 -4.43
C HIS A 82 5.13 6.03 -5.37
N PHE A 83 5.89 6.51 -6.36
CA PHE A 83 6.57 5.65 -7.32
C PHE A 83 8.04 5.53 -6.96
N MET A 84 8.53 4.31 -6.80
CA MET A 84 9.96 4.04 -6.69
C MET A 84 10.56 4.13 -8.10
N GLU A 85 11.68 4.83 -8.23
CA GLU A 85 12.27 5.12 -9.53
C GLU A 85 12.80 3.87 -10.23
N ASP A 86 13.41 2.98 -9.47
CA ASP A 86 14.03 1.78 -10.03
C ASP A 86 13.20 0.53 -9.71
N TYR A 87 12.60 -0.02 -10.75
CA TYR A 87 11.80 -1.24 -10.65
C TYR A 87 12.62 -2.43 -10.15
N SER A 88 13.91 -2.49 -10.51
CA SER A 88 14.77 -3.63 -10.15
C SER A 88 15.05 -3.72 -8.65
N ILE A 89 15.06 -2.57 -7.96
CA ILE A 89 15.28 -2.51 -6.51
C ILE A 89 13.99 -2.31 -5.72
N ALA A 90 12.86 -2.19 -6.40
CA ALA A 90 11.57 -2.11 -5.73
C ALA A 90 11.30 -3.41 -4.96
N PRO A 91 10.61 -3.34 -3.82
CA PRO A 91 10.41 -4.52 -2.98
C PRO A 91 9.65 -5.62 -3.71
N HIS A 92 10.15 -6.84 -3.62
CA HIS A 92 9.49 -8.03 -4.18
C HIS A 92 8.27 -8.42 -3.36
N ASN A 93 8.36 -8.27 -2.05
CA ASN A 93 7.27 -8.60 -1.15
C ASN A 93 6.19 -7.53 -1.21
N ARG A 94 4.98 -7.95 -0.95
CA ARG A 94 3.82 -7.06 -0.88
C ARG A 94 3.43 -6.89 0.58
N TYR A 95 3.04 -5.66 0.93
CA TYR A 95 2.71 -5.34 2.31
C TYR A 95 1.42 -4.54 2.38
N ILE A 96 0.70 -4.68 3.49
CA ILE A 96 -0.24 -3.68 3.96
C ILE A 96 0.32 -3.10 5.24
N ILE A 97 0.34 -1.78 5.31
CA ILE A 97 0.85 -1.05 6.46
C ILE A 97 -0.27 -0.15 6.97
N ILE A 98 -0.65 -0.36 8.22
CA ILE A 98 -1.74 0.39 8.85
C ILE A 98 -1.12 1.32 9.88
N GLN A 99 -1.34 2.62 9.69
CA GLN A 99 -0.79 3.66 10.56
C GLN A 99 -1.91 4.33 11.36
N THR A 100 -1.69 4.43 12.66
CA THR A 100 -2.51 5.23 13.54
C THR A 100 -1.65 6.30 14.20
N ASN A 101 -2.24 7.14 15.04
CA ASN A 101 -1.48 8.09 15.86
C ASN A 101 -0.69 7.43 16.98
N LYS A 102 -0.85 6.12 17.20
CA LYS A 102 -0.20 5.38 18.30
C LYS A 102 0.58 4.14 17.88
N GLU A 103 0.29 3.54 16.72
CA GLU A 103 1.01 2.34 16.27
C GLU A 103 1.15 2.29 14.75
N ILE A 104 2.10 1.47 14.31
CA ILE A 104 2.25 1.07 12.91
C ILE A 104 2.17 -0.45 12.88
N ARG A 105 1.23 -0.97 12.08
CA ARG A 105 1.03 -2.41 11.95
C ARG A 105 1.41 -2.86 10.55
N TRP A 106 2.23 -3.89 10.47
CA TRP A 106 2.78 -4.42 9.22
C TRP A 106 2.21 -5.79 8.92
N TRP A 107 1.74 -5.96 7.70
CA TRP A 107 1.27 -7.25 7.20
C TRP A 107 2.00 -7.63 5.92
N SER A 108 2.48 -8.87 5.84
CA SER A 108 3.04 -9.43 4.61
C SER A 108 1.95 -10.15 3.83
N LEU A 109 1.91 -9.94 2.53
CA LEU A 109 0.92 -10.53 1.62
C LEU A 109 1.65 -11.29 0.52
N PRO A 110 1.83 -12.62 0.65
CA PRO A 110 2.57 -13.39 -0.36
C PRO A 110 2.03 -13.25 -1.78
N ASP A 111 0.71 -13.22 -1.93
CA ASP A 111 0.05 -13.17 -3.24
C ASP A 111 -0.44 -11.78 -3.65
N GLY A 112 -0.28 -10.78 -2.79
CA GLY A 112 -0.81 -9.44 -2.99
C GLY A 112 -2.35 -9.38 -2.91
N LEU A 113 -2.88 -8.17 -2.73
CA LEU A 113 -4.34 -7.96 -2.65
C LEU A 113 -5.03 -8.18 -4.00
N VAL A 114 -4.36 -7.79 -5.07
CA VAL A 114 -4.97 -7.71 -6.40
C VAL A 114 -5.21 -9.10 -7.00
N SER A 115 -4.38 -10.07 -6.66
CA SER A 115 -4.52 -11.42 -7.19
C SER A 115 -5.43 -12.34 -6.38
N GLY A 116 -5.79 -11.98 -5.16
CA GLY A 116 -6.56 -12.91 -4.37
C GLY A 116 -7.08 -12.44 -3.03
N MET A 117 -7.79 -11.30 -2.98
CA MET A 117 -8.39 -10.89 -1.71
C MET A 117 -9.37 -11.92 -1.14
N SER A 118 -10.01 -12.71 -2.01
CA SER A 118 -10.85 -13.84 -1.59
C SER A 118 -10.04 -15.03 -1.06
N ARG A 119 -8.72 -15.05 -1.31
CA ARG A 119 -7.80 -16.11 -0.91
C ARG A 119 -6.83 -15.69 0.17
N VAL A 120 -6.95 -14.50 0.75
CA VAL A 120 -6.00 -14.02 1.76
C VAL A 120 -6.22 -14.77 3.07
N LYS A 121 -5.91 -16.05 3.04
CA LYS A 121 -5.73 -16.86 4.23
C LYS A 121 -4.31 -16.73 4.80
N SER A 122 -3.45 -15.92 4.16
CA SER A 122 -2.02 -15.96 4.40
C SER A 122 -1.38 -14.59 4.70
N ALA A 123 -2.15 -13.60 5.11
CA ALA A 123 -1.56 -12.38 5.63
C ALA A 123 -0.84 -12.68 6.94
N THR A 124 0.46 -12.39 6.98
CA THR A 124 1.28 -12.62 8.18
C THR A 124 1.63 -11.29 8.80
N LYS A 125 1.28 -11.12 10.07
CA LYS A 125 1.68 -9.94 10.84
C LYS A 125 3.18 -9.97 11.09
N LEU A 126 3.86 -8.88 10.75
CA LEU A 126 5.30 -8.76 10.92
C LEU A 126 5.61 -7.94 12.17
N GLU A 127 6.64 -8.36 12.90
CA GLU A 127 7.19 -7.56 13.96
C GLU A 127 8.11 -6.47 13.39
N PRO A 128 8.15 -5.28 14.00
CA PRO A 128 9.03 -4.20 13.55
C PRO A 128 10.48 -4.67 13.42
N GLY A 129 11.09 -4.36 12.29
CA GLY A 129 12.48 -4.70 11.99
C GLY A 129 12.74 -6.12 11.51
N ARG A 130 11.70 -6.95 11.36
CA ARG A 130 11.85 -8.33 10.88
C ARG A 130 11.05 -8.58 9.62
N GLY A 131 11.72 -9.04 8.56
CA GLY A 131 11.07 -9.41 7.31
C GLY A 131 10.56 -8.23 6.48
N ILE A 132 10.91 -7.00 6.86
CA ILE A 132 10.54 -5.80 6.15
C ILE A 132 11.73 -5.33 5.33
N GLU A 133 11.55 -5.19 4.02
CA GLU A 133 12.61 -4.69 3.14
C GLU A 133 12.97 -3.24 3.50
N GLU A 134 14.25 -2.93 3.48
CA GLU A 134 14.79 -1.63 3.88
C GLU A 134 14.16 -0.46 3.14
N SER A 135 13.91 -0.61 1.84
CA SER A 135 13.29 0.44 1.04
C SER A 135 11.90 0.83 1.55
N VAL A 136 11.13 -0.15 2.03
CA VAL A 136 9.79 0.08 2.59
C VAL A 136 9.87 0.74 3.96
N SER A 137 10.77 0.25 4.82
CA SER A 137 11.00 0.84 6.14
C SER A 137 11.42 2.30 6.01
N ASN A 138 12.36 2.61 5.12
CA ASN A 138 12.84 3.96 4.88
C ASN A 138 11.72 4.88 4.39
N PHE A 139 10.86 4.37 3.50
CA PHE A 139 9.72 5.15 3.00
C PHE A 139 8.76 5.51 4.13
N ILE A 140 8.40 4.56 4.97
CA ILE A 140 7.47 4.80 6.07
C ILE A 140 8.07 5.75 7.11
N GLU A 141 9.34 5.62 7.42
CA GLU A 141 10.05 6.57 8.29
C GLU A 141 9.99 7.99 7.74
N SER A 142 10.17 8.17 6.42
CA SER A 142 10.08 9.48 5.78
C SER A 142 8.69 10.09 5.88
N VAL A 143 7.64 9.28 5.76
CA VAL A 143 6.25 9.72 5.91
C VAL A 143 5.98 10.18 7.35
N GLU A 144 6.43 9.41 8.32
CA GLU A 144 6.27 9.75 9.76
C GLU A 144 7.02 11.04 10.11
N LYS A 145 8.23 11.21 9.59
CA LYS A 145 9.04 12.41 9.80
C LYS A 145 8.34 13.66 9.23
N LYS A 146 7.75 13.57 8.06
CA LYS A 146 6.99 14.68 7.46
C LYS A 146 5.78 15.07 8.31
N LYS A 147 5.12 14.11 8.91
CA LYS A 147 4.01 14.37 9.84
C LYS A 147 4.46 15.15 11.07
N GLU A 148 5.60 14.78 11.65
CA GLU A 148 6.17 15.46 12.80
C GLU A 148 6.54 16.91 12.44
N GLU A 149 7.13 17.15 11.27
CA GLU A 149 7.51 18.49 10.79
C GLU A 149 6.30 19.38 10.52
N SER A 150 5.14 18.80 10.16
CA SER A 150 3.93 19.56 9.85
C SER A 150 3.08 19.87 11.08
N GLN A 151 3.43 19.32 12.21
CA GLN A 151 2.80 19.62 13.51
C GLN A 151 3.59 20.70 14.24
#